data_02c737743631a97f74326044e68092ab
#
_entry.id   02c737743631a97f74326044e68092ab
#
_cell.length_a   1.000
_cell.length_b   1.000
_cell.length_c   1.000
_cell.angle_alpha   90.00
_cell.angle_beta   90.00
_cell.angle_gamma   90.00
#
_symmetry.space_group_name_H-M   'P 1'
#
loop_
_entity.id
_entity.type
_entity.pdbx_description
1 polymer ?
#
loop_
_entity_poly.entity_id
_entity_poly.type
_entity_poly.pdbx_seq_one_letter_code
_entity_poly.pdbx_strand_id
1 'polypeptide(L)'
;MAIKVGINGYGRIGRNILRALYESGRTDEIQIVAINDLGDANTNAHLTQYDTAHGKFPGTVSVDGDNMIVNGDKVRVLSERDPAKLPWGKLGVDLVMESTGFFTSKVKASAHLDGGAKKVIISAPGGSDVDATVVFGVNHDVLKSSDTVISNASCTTNCLAPVVKVLHENIGMLSGIMTTIHAYTNDQVLTDVYHSDLRRARSATMSMIPTKTGAAAAVGLVLPELNGKLDGFSVRVPTINVSMVDLSFLAARETSVKEVDSLMKDAANGSLKGVLAYNDAPLVSVDFNHDPASSTYDASLTKVIEGTLVKVVAWYDNEWGFSNRMLDTAIALMNAK
;
A
#
# COMPACT_ATOMS: atom_id res chain seq x y z
N MET A 1 22.22 -12.96 -2.95
CA MET A 1 21.16 -13.97 -3.18
C MET A 1 19.83 -13.27 -3.05
N ALA A 2 18.87 -13.59 -3.93
CA ALA A 2 17.53 -13.02 -3.85
C ALA A 2 16.86 -13.36 -2.50
N ILE A 3 16.08 -12.43 -1.98
CA ILE A 3 15.28 -12.60 -0.76
C ILE A 3 14.15 -13.58 -1.08
N LYS A 4 14.06 -14.69 -0.35
CA LYS A 4 12.98 -15.66 -0.55
C LYS A 4 11.74 -15.25 0.23
N VAL A 5 10.66 -15.00 -0.50
CA VAL A 5 9.41 -14.46 0.04
C VAL A 5 8.30 -15.50 -0.02
N GLY A 6 7.54 -15.60 1.07
CA GLY A 6 6.24 -16.25 1.14
C GLY A 6 5.14 -15.18 1.20
N ILE A 7 4.04 -15.36 0.49
CA ILE A 7 2.87 -14.49 0.59
C ILE A 7 1.75 -15.24 1.30
N ASN A 8 1.26 -14.70 2.41
CA ASN A 8 0.07 -15.22 3.09
C ASN A 8 -1.14 -14.34 2.77
N GLY A 9 -2.16 -14.91 2.13
CA GLY A 9 -3.28 -14.18 1.55
C GLY A 9 -3.01 -13.74 0.12
N TYR A 10 -3.48 -14.52 -0.83
CA TYR A 10 -3.29 -14.26 -2.26
C TYR A 10 -4.52 -13.57 -2.89
N GLY A 11 -5.09 -12.62 -2.13
CA GLY A 11 -6.15 -11.70 -2.57
C GLY A 11 -5.62 -10.60 -3.50
N ARG A 12 -6.31 -9.45 -3.54
CA ARG A 12 -5.91 -8.33 -4.40
C ARG A 12 -4.44 -7.95 -4.22
N ILE A 13 -4.03 -7.65 -2.99
CA ILE A 13 -2.67 -7.17 -2.70
C ILE A 13 -1.63 -8.28 -2.92
N GLY A 14 -1.85 -9.49 -2.39
CA GLY A 14 -0.89 -10.60 -2.58
C GLY A 14 -0.63 -10.91 -4.06
N ARG A 15 -1.67 -10.91 -4.91
CA ARG A 15 -1.51 -11.10 -6.37
C ARG A 15 -0.78 -9.94 -7.02
N ASN A 16 -1.11 -8.71 -6.67
CA ASN A 16 -0.47 -7.53 -7.24
C ASN A 16 1.01 -7.41 -6.82
N ILE A 17 1.38 -7.87 -5.63
CA ILE A 17 2.79 -7.97 -5.21
C ILE A 17 3.56 -8.93 -6.15
N LEU A 18 3.01 -10.11 -6.42
CA LEU A 18 3.64 -11.05 -7.35
C LEU A 18 3.73 -10.44 -8.76
N ARG A 19 2.64 -9.88 -9.27
CA ARG A 19 2.64 -9.25 -10.60
C ARG A 19 3.63 -8.10 -10.67
N ALA A 20 3.65 -7.20 -9.68
CA ALA A 20 4.57 -6.07 -9.61
C ALA A 20 6.04 -6.52 -9.61
N LEU A 21 6.36 -7.61 -8.93
CA LEU A 21 7.71 -8.18 -8.95
C LEU A 21 8.16 -8.55 -10.37
N TYR A 22 7.34 -9.29 -11.09
CA TYR A 22 7.68 -9.73 -12.45
C TYR A 22 7.63 -8.58 -13.47
N GLU A 23 6.63 -7.71 -13.37
CA GLU A 23 6.45 -6.58 -14.30
C GLU A 23 7.53 -5.49 -14.11
N SER A 24 8.06 -5.34 -12.90
CA SER A 24 9.20 -4.44 -12.64
C SER A 24 10.58 -5.06 -12.92
N GLY A 25 10.65 -6.36 -13.26
CA GLY A 25 11.90 -7.05 -13.57
C GLY A 25 12.82 -7.27 -12.36
N ARG A 26 12.31 -7.29 -11.13
CA ARG A 26 13.10 -7.34 -9.87
C ARG A 26 13.29 -8.75 -9.31
N THR A 27 13.15 -9.76 -10.15
CA THR A 27 13.28 -11.18 -9.75
C THR A 27 14.69 -11.56 -9.27
N ASP A 28 15.71 -10.78 -9.60
CA ASP A 28 17.07 -10.94 -9.08
C ASP A 28 17.20 -10.48 -7.62
N GLU A 29 16.32 -9.58 -7.15
CA GLU A 29 16.33 -9.07 -5.79
C GLU A 29 15.42 -9.89 -4.86
N ILE A 30 14.24 -10.29 -5.35
CA ILE A 30 13.20 -11.01 -4.61
C ILE A 30 12.75 -12.23 -5.41
N GLN A 31 12.58 -13.36 -4.72
CA GLN A 31 11.98 -14.57 -5.27
C GLN A 31 10.76 -14.97 -4.44
N ILE A 32 9.58 -14.98 -5.04
CA ILE A 32 8.39 -15.54 -4.38
C ILE A 32 8.42 -17.06 -4.54
N VAL A 33 8.66 -17.77 -3.45
CA VAL A 33 8.80 -19.23 -3.45
C VAL A 33 7.51 -19.97 -3.09
N ALA A 34 6.59 -19.29 -2.38
CA ALA A 34 5.30 -19.86 -2.02
C ALA A 34 4.25 -18.78 -1.80
N ILE A 35 3.00 -19.16 -2.05
CA ILE A 35 1.80 -18.42 -1.68
C ILE A 35 0.92 -19.32 -0.81
N ASN A 36 0.20 -18.74 0.14
CA ASN A 36 -0.83 -19.42 0.91
C ASN A 36 -2.16 -18.72 0.70
N ASP A 37 -3.14 -19.47 0.22
CA ASP A 37 -4.52 -19.02 0.02
C ASP A 37 -5.47 -20.21 0.14
N LEU A 38 -6.73 -19.96 0.46
CA LEU A 38 -7.72 -21.06 0.59
C LEU A 38 -8.25 -21.54 -0.76
N GLY A 39 -7.95 -20.82 -1.85
CA GLY A 39 -8.20 -21.24 -3.21
C GLY A 39 -7.16 -22.27 -3.72
N ASP A 40 -7.53 -23.04 -4.72
CA ASP A 40 -6.63 -24.00 -5.37
C ASP A 40 -5.64 -23.32 -6.34
N ALA A 41 -4.65 -24.10 -6.81
CA ALA A 41 -3.63 -23.58 -7.70
C ALA A 41 -4.19 -23.09 -9.05
N ASN A 42 -5.24 -23.73 -9.59
CA ASN A 42 -5.85 -23.33 -10.86
C ASN A 42 -6.57 -21.99 -10.75
N THR A 43 -7.35 -21.81 -9.68
CA THR A 43 -8.02 -20.54 -9.39
C THR A 43 -7.01 -19.42 -9.20
N ASN A 44 -5.96 -19.65 -8.43
CA ASN A 44 -4.91 -18.65 -8.18
C ASN A 44 -4.14 -18.31 -9.47
N ALA A 45 -3.82 -19.30 -10.31
CA ALA A 45 -3.18 -19.08 -11.60
C ALA A 45 -4.07 -18.27 -12.56
N HIS A 46 -5.36 -18.62 -12.64
CA HIS A 46 -6.33 -17.88 -13.46
C HIS A 46 -6.42 -16.40 -13.04
N LEU A 47 -6.57 -16.13 -11.75
CA LEU A 47 -6.68 -14.78 -11.22
C LEU A 47 -5.34 -14.01 -11.26
N THR A 48 -4.21 -14.70 -11.34
CA THR A 48 -2.91 -14.06 -11.61
C THR A 48 -2.80 -13.63 -13.06
N GLN A 49 -3.27 -14.49 -13.99
CA GLN A 49 -3.21 -14.22 -15.43
C GLN A 49 -4.20 -13.13 -15.87
N TYR A 50 -5.40 -13.07 -15.27
CA TYR A 50 -6.48 -12.18 -15.67
C TYR A 50 -6.97 -11.35 -14.49
N ASP A 51 -6.95 -10.03 -14.65
CA ASP A 51 -7.39 -9.10 -13.64
C ASP A 51 -8.25 -8.00 -14.26
N THR A 52 -9.38 -7.70 -13.65
CA THR A 52 -10.33 -6.71 -14.19
C THR A 52 -9.77 -5.29 -14.12
N ALA A 53 -9.04 -4.95 -13.06
CA ALA A 53 -8.48 -3.61 -12.88
C ALA A 53 -7.15 -3.44 -13.62
N HIS A 54 -6.26 -4.46 -13.56
CA HIS A 54 -4.89 -4.39 -14.08
C HIS A 54 -4.70 -5.11 -15.43
N GLY A 55 -5.77 -5.69 -15.99
CA GLY A 55 -5.70 -6.38 -17.27
C GLY A 55 -4.95 -7.71 -17.22
N LYS A 56 -4.63 -8.23 -18.39
CA LYS A 56 -3.92 -9.49 -18.53
C LYS A 56 -2.46 -9.34 -18.10
N PHE A 57 -1.97 -10.29 -17.28
CA PHE A 57 -0.56 -10.35 -16.93
C PHE A 57 0.31 -10.54 -18.20
N PRO A 58 1.36 -9.73 -18.38
CA PRO A 58 2.15 -9.76 -19.63
C PRO A 58 3.06 -10.98 -19.77
N GLY A 59 3.12 -11.83 -18.74
CA GLY A 59 3.87 -13.08 -18.74
C GLY A 59 2.99 -14.31 -18.92
N THR A 60 3.56 -15.47 -18.60
CA THR A 60 2.90 -16.77 -18.64
C THR A 60 2.61 -17.29 -17.24
N VAL A 61 1.41 -17.84 -17.04
CA VAL A 61 1.03 -18.53 -15.82
C VAL A 61 0.45 -19.89 -16.17
N SER A 62 0.98 -20.95 -15.56
CA SER A 62 0.46 -22.31 -15.70
C SER A 62 0.47 -23.04 -14.35
N VAL A 63 -0.05 -24.24 -14.30
CA VAL A 63 -0.13 -25.06 -13.08
C VAL A 63 0.56 -26.41 -13.30
N ASP A 64 1.34 -26.84 -12.33
CA ASP A 64 1.96 -28.16 -12.24
C ASP A 64 1.71 -28.73 -10.83
N GLY A 65 0.70 -29.58 -10.71
CA GLY A 65 0.22 -30.09 -9.41
C GLY A 65 -0.20 -28.96 -8.48
N ASP A 66 0.40 -28.91 -7.29
CA ASP A 66 0.15 -27.84 -6.31
C ASP A 66 1.09 -26.64 -6.50
N ASN A 67 1.62 -26.43 -7.69
CA ASN A 67 2.50 -25.31 -7.96
C ASN A 67 1.93 -24.44 -9.08
N MET A 68 2.02 -23.16 -8.91
CA MET A 68 1.84 -22.18 -9.97
C MET A 68 3.21 -21.92 -10.61
N ILE A 69 3.28 -21.92 -11.93
CA ILE A 69 4.50 -21.64 -12.70
C ILE A 69 4.32 -20.27 -13.34
N VAL A 70 5.12 -19.30 -12.93
CA VAL A 70 5.05 -17.90 -13.42
C VAL A 70 6.34 -17.60 -14.17
N ASN A 71 6.26 -17.36 -15.47
CA ASN A 71 7.42 -17.16 -16.36
C ASN A 71 8.51 -18.25 -16.24
N GLY A 72 8.12 -19.48 -15.86
CA GLY A 72 9.03 -20.58 -15.61
C GLY A 72 9.42 -20.80 -14.15
N ASP A 73 9.22 -19.82 -13.28
CA ASP A 73 9.50 -19.94 -11.85
C ASP A 73 8.41 -20.71 -11.13
N LYS A 74 8.82 -21.61 -10.25
CA LYS A 74 7.93 -22.48 -9.48
C LYS A 74 7.55 -21.83 -8.16
N VAL A 75 6.26 -21.53 -7.99
CA VAL A 75 5.65 -20.97 -6.76
C VAL A 75 4.77 -22.04 -6.12
N ARG A 76 5.12 -22.49 -4.92
CA ARG A 76 4.32 -23.48 -4.18
C ARG A 76 3.01 -22.85 -3.72
N VAL A 77 1.88 -23.50 -4.00
CA VAL A 77 0.56 -23.10 -3.51
C VAL A 77 0.23 -23.91 -2.26
N LEU A 78 -0.02 -23.21 -1.15
CA LEU A 78 -0.40 -23.77 0.14
C LEU A 78 -1.85 -23.39 0.45
N SER A 79 -2.53 -24.17 1.31
CA SER A 79 -3.90 -23.91 1.75
C SER A 79 -4.02 -24.24 3.24
N GLU A 80 -3.44 -23.38 4.09
CA GLU A 80 -3.44 -23.52 5.55
C GLU A 80 -4.01 -22.26 6.21
N ARG A 81 -4.92 -22.44 7.16
CA ARG A 81 -5.55 -21.34 7.89
C ARG A 81 -4.69 -20.81 9.07
N ASP A 82 -3.93 -21.73 9.66
CA ASP A 82 -3.09 -21.43 10.81
C ASP A 82 -1.67 -21.06 10.37
N PRO A 83 -1.26 -19.78 10.47
CA PRO A 83 0.06 -19.36 9.98
C PRO A 83 1.23 -20.04 10.68
N ALA A 84 1.07 -20.53 11.91
CA ALA A 84 2.11 -21.29 12.63
C ALA A 84 2.40 -22.66 12.00
N LYS A 85 1.47 -23.22 11.22
CA LYS A 85 1.62 -24.51 10.53
C LYS A 85 2.18 -24.39 9.11
N LEU A 86 2.32 -23.18 8.61
CA LEU A 86 2.89 -22.94 7.29
C LEU A 86 4.39 -23.29 7.31
N PRO A 87 4.87 -24.10 6.36
CA PRO A 87 6.22 -24.66 6.39
C PRO A 87 7.29 -23.69 5.85
N TRP A 88 7.26 -22.43 6.30
CA TRP A 88 8.14 -21.38 5.78
C TRP A 88 9.62 -21.75 5.89
N GLY A 89 10.03 -22.29 7.03
CA GLY A 89 11.41 -22.72 7.24
C GLY A 89 11.84 -23.83 6.30
N LYS A 90 10.97 -24.82 6.00
CA LYS A 90 11.25 -25.91 5.04
C LYS A 90 11.37 -25.42 3.62
N LEU A 91 10.65 -24.33 3.28
CA LEU A 91 10.69 -23.68 1.97
C LEU A 91 11.83 -22.64 1.86
N GLY A 92 12.55 -22.42 2.95
CA GLY A 92 13.65 -21.46 3.01
C GLY A 92 13.18 -20.01 2.89
N VAL A 93 11.97 -19.69 3.35
CA VAL A 93 11.41 -18.33 3.31
C VAL A 93 12.16 -17.44 4.30
N ASP A 94 12.69 -16.33 3.81
CA ASP A 94 13.33 -15.29 4.62
C ASP A 94 12.30 -14.31 5.17
N LEU A 95 11.32 -13.95 4.35
CA LEU A 95 10.33 -12.93 4.64
C LEU A 95 8.92 -13.38 4.25
N VAL A 96 7.95 -13.17 5.14
CA VAL A 96 6.54 -13.32 4.82
C VAL A 96 5.90 -11.96 4.59
N MET A 97 5.16 -11.82 3.49
CA MET A 97 4.25 -10.71 3.25
C MET A 97 2.84 -11.14 3.67
N GLU A 98 2.39 -10.62 4.82
CA GLU A 98 1.08 -10.91 5.40
C GLU A 98 0.01 -10.03 4.74
N SER A 99 -0.79 -10.62 3.86
CA SER A 99 -1.76 -9.90 3.01
C SER A 99 -3.21 -10.38 3.19
N THR A 100 -3.50 -11.12 4.28
CA THR A 100 -4.87 -11.59 4.56
C THR A 100 -5.77 -10.52 5.18
N GLY A 101 -5.19 -9.51 5.83
CA GLY A 101 -5.91 -8.53 6.64
C GLY A 101 -6.38 -9.03 8.02
N PHE A 102 -6.07 -10.29 8.38
CA PHE A 102 -6.47 -10.87 9.68
C PHE A 102 -5.38 -10.79 10.75
N PHE A 103 -4.12 -10.90 10.37
CA PHE A 103 -2.97 -10.96 11.27
C PHE A 103 -2.24 -9.61 11.29
N THR A 104 -2.93 -8.56 11.74
CA THR A 104 -2.48 -7.16 11.65
C THR A 104 -1.78 -6.64 12.90
N SER A 105 -1.55 -7.45 13.94
CA SER A 105 -0.74 -7.11 15.09
C SER A 105 0.52 -7.96 15.14
N LYS A 106 1.57 -7.50 15.86
CA LYS A 106 2.80 -8.29 16.04
C LYS A 106 2.51 -9.64 16.65
N VAL A 107 1.70 -9.67 17.72
CA VAL A 107 1.30 -10.92 18.39
C VAL A 107 0.71 -11.94 17.42
N LYS A 108 -0.19 -11.50 16.54
CA LYS A 108 -0.83 -12.41 15.55
C LYS A 108 0.12 -12.80 14.41
N ALA A 109 0.83 -11.81 13.85
CA ALA A 109 1.71 -12.04 12.71
C ALA A 109 2.96 -12.84 13.08
N SER A 110 3.38 -12.85 14.36
CA SER A 110 4.50 -13.66 14.84
C SER A 110 4.30 -15.17 14.66
N ALA A 111 3.08 -15.64 14.47
CA ALA A 111 2.80 -17.04 14.10
C ALA A 111 3.54 -17.49 12.83
N HIS A 112 3.87 -16.55 11.92
CA HIS A 112 4.70 -16.87 10.76
C HIS A 112 6.16 -17.16 11.14
N LEU A 113 6.66 -16.55 12.22
CA LEU A 113 8.00 -16.81 12.73
C LEU A 113 8.07 -18.24 13.32
N ASP A 114 6.98 -18.70 13.97
CA ASP A 114 6.85 -20.08 14.46
C ASP A 114 6.87 -21.06 13.28
N GLY A 115 6.33 -20.70 12.12
CA GLY A 115 6.42 -21.44 10.87
C GLY A 115 7.82 -21.45 10.23
N GLY A 116 8.76 -20.70 10.79
CA GLY A 116 10.17 -20.65 10.39
C GLY A 116 10.54 -19.49 9.44
N ALA A 117 9.67 -18.50 9.22
CA ALA A 117 10.05 -17.26 8.57
C ALA A 117 10.98 -16.43 9.48
N LYS A 118 11.88 -15.64 8.88
CA LYS A 118 12.78 -14.79 9.68
C LYS A 118 12.15 -13.44 10.02
N LYS A 119 11.36 -12.88 9.11
CA LYS A 119 10.71 -11.57 9.24
C LYS A 119 9.33 -11.58 8.60
N VAL A 120 8.48 -10.62 8.99
CA VAL A 120 7.12 -10.43 8.47
C VAL A 120 6.87 -8.96 8.16
N ILE A 121 6.27 -8.68 7.00
CA ILE A 121 5.69 -7.37 6.66
C ILE A 121 4.18 -7.49 6.56
N ILE A 122 3.46 -6.73 7.36
CA ILE A 122 2.00 -6.65 7.31
C ILE A 122 1.59 -5.63 6.24
N SER A 123 0.78 -6.05 5.26
CA SER A 123 0.27 -5.21 4.16
C SER A 123 -0.98 -4.39 4.56
N ALA A 124 -1.03 -3.96 5.80
CA ALA A 124 -2.14 -3.20 6.38
C ALA A 124 -1.61 -2.36 7.55
N PRO A 125 -2.38 -1.38 8.07
CA PRO A 125 -2.04 -0.72 9.32
C PRO A 125 -1.81 -1.75 10.42
N GLY A 126 -0.63 -1.72 11.03
CA GLY A 126 -0.26 -2.61 12.12
C GLY A 126 -0.86 -2.17 13.46
N GLY A 127 -0.91 -3.11 14.41
CA GLY A 127 -1.16 -2.78 15.82
C GLY A 127 -0.05 -1.90 16.40
N SER A 128 -0.28 -1.34 17.58
CA SER A 128 0.74 -0.54 18.30
C SER A 128 1.93 -1.37 18.78
N ASP A 129 1.87 -2.69 18.62
CA ASP A 129 2.85 -3.67 19.06
C ASP A 129 3.87 -4.07 17.97
N VAL A 130 3.70 -3.60 16.71
CA VAL A 130 4.68 -3.87 15.63
C VAL A 130 6.00 -3.15 15.90
N ASP A 131 7.12 -3.69 15.42
CA ASP A 131 8.45 -3.10 15.64
C ASP A 131 8.59 -1.73 14.99
N ALA A 132 8.00 -1.56 13.78
CA ALA A 132 7.92 -0.29 13.08
C ALA A 132 6.70 -0.23 12.16
N THR A 133 6.13 0.96 11.99
CA THR A 133 5.23 1.31 10.89
C THR A 133 6.01 2.14 9.89
N VAL A 134 6.08 1.68 8.64
CA VAL A 134 6.95 2.24 7.62
C VAL A 134 6.15 2.71 6.41
N VAL A 135 6.51 3.89 5.92
CA VAL A 135 6.20 4.38 4.58
C VAL A 135 7.51 4.58 3.85
N PHE A 136 7.76 3.78 2.82
CA PHE A 136 9.00 3.85 2.06
C PHE A 136 9.18 5.24 1.40
N GLY A 137 10.37 5.79 1.47
CA GLY A 137 10.68 7.16 1.05
C GLY A 137 10.45 8.22 2.13
N VAL A 138 9.66 7.90 3.18
CA VAL A 138 9.38 8.83 4.28
C VAL A 138 10.21 8.53 5.51
N ASN A 139 10.13 7.29 6.04
CA ASN A 139 10.80 6.89 7.27
C ASN A 139 11.41 5.47 7.22
N HIS A 140 11.69 4.91 6.05
CA HIS A 140 12.22 3.54 5.94
C HIS A 140 13.63 3.36 6.56
N ASP A 141 14.32 4.45 6.83
CA ASP A 141 15.61 4.51 7.52
C ASP A 141 15.51 4.20 9.02
N VAL A 142 14.31 4.18 9.62
CA VAL A 142 14.12 3.77 11.02
C VAL A 142 14.27 2.25 11.24
N LEU A 143 14.23 1.47 10.14
CA LEU A 143 14.31 0.02 10.18
C LEU A 143 15.64 -0.48 10.75
N LYS A 144 15.56 -1.53 11.59
CA LYS A 144 16.70 -2.16 12.24
C LYS A 144 16.79 -3.64 11.87
N SER A 145 18.00 -4.18 11.91
CA SER A 145 18.21 -5.63 11.71
C SER A 145 17.44 -6.49 12.72
N SER A 146 17.18 -5.97 13.91
CA SER A 146 16.41 -6.62 14.96
C SER A 146 14.90 -6.64 14.74
N ASP A 147 14.36 -5.82 13.82
CA ASP A 147 12.93 -5.77 13.56
C ASP A 147 12.47 -7.05 12.88
N THR A 148 11.47 -7.69 13.44
CA THR A 148 10.95 -8.99 12.98
C THR A 148 9.55 -8.90 12.38
N VAL A 149 8.70 -8.00 12.88
CA VAL A 149 7.32 -7.79 12.39
C VAL A 149 7.08 -6.30 12.24
N ILE A 150 6.95 -5.85 11.00
CA ILE A 150 6.69 -4.45 10.68
C ILE A 150 5.38 -4.29 9.88
N SER A 151 4.87 -3.06 9.84
CA SER A 151 3.71 -2.69 9.03
C SER A 151 4.14 -1.76 7.90
N ASN A 152 3.63 -2.00 6.68
CA ASN A 152 3.76 -1.09 5.54
C ASN A 152 2.66 0.00 5.52
N ALA A 153 2.01 0.26 6.67
CA ALA A 153 0.89 1.19 6.79
C ALA A 153 -0.29 0.85 5.84
N SER A 154 -1.08 1.85 5.44
CA SER A 154 -2.15 1.70 4.45
C SER A 154 -1.76 2.33 3.11
N CYS A 155 -2.47 1.96 2.04
CA CYS A 155 -2.30 2.61 0.73
C CYS A 155 -2.53 4.13 0.80
N THR A 156 -3.54 4.56 1.57
CA THR A 156 -3.83 5.99 1.77
C THR A 156 -2.70 6.69 2.53
N THR A 157 -2.13 6.06 3.57
CA THR A 157 -0.98 6.62 4.30
C THR A 157 0.25 6.71 3.40
N ASN A 158 0.47 5.70 2.54
CA ASN A 158 1.55 5.71 1.55
C ASN A 158 1.40 6.86 0.52
N CYS A 159 0.16 7.22 0.16
CA CYS A 159 -0.09 8.38 -0.69
C CYS A 159 0.11 9.70 0.06
N LEU A 160 -0.45 9.82 1.27
CA LEU A 160 -0.51 11.07 2.02
C LEU A 160 0.85 11.47 2.60
N ALA A 161 1.60 10.53 3.18
CA ALA A 161 2.80 10.83 3.95
C ALA A 161 3.94 11.48 3.11
N PRO A 162 4.23 11.07 1.86
CA PRO A 162 5.23 11.76 1.02
C PRO A 162 4.85 13.21 0.73
N VAL A 163 3.57 13.48 0.44
CA VAL A 163 3.06 14.85 0.20
C VAL A 163 3.20 15.70 1.45
N VAL A 164 2.76 15.18 2.58
CA VAL A 164 2.82 15.87 3.88
C VAL A 164 4.26 16.14 4.31
N LYS A 165 5.19 15.17 4.11
CA LYS A 165 6.62 15.35 4.39
C LYS A 165 7.19 16.56 3.67
N VAL A 166 7.02 16.63 2.35
CA VAL A 166 7.54 17.74 1.54
C VAL A 166 6.97 19.07 2.00
N LEU A 167 5.66 19.15 2.22
CA LEU A 167 4.99 20.40 2.61
C LEU A 167 5.37 20.81 4.04
N HIS A 168 5.43 19.86 4.97
CA HIS A 168 5.79 20.16 6.36
C HIS A 168 7.23 20.64 6.50
N GLU A 169 8.19 19.97 5.85
CA GLU A 169 9.60 20.33 5.90
C GLU A 169 9.90 21.72 5.30
N ASN A 170 9.11 22.18 4.33
CA ASN A 170 9.40 23.42 3.60
C ASN A 170 8.55 24.62 4.03
N ILE A 171 7.26 24.42 4.29
CA ILE A 171 6.35 25.52 4.64
C ILE A 171 5.70 25.37 6.02
N GLY A 172 5.94 24.23 6.66
CA GLY A 172 5.33 23.87 7.95
C GLY A 172 3.84 23.54 7.82
N MET A 173 3.35 22.68 8.70
CA MET A 173 1.94 22.29 8.76
C MET A 173 1.49 22.39 10.21
N LEU A 174 0.55 23.29 10.51
CA LEU A 174 0.01 23.47 11.86
C LEU A 174 -1.08 22.44 12.15
N SER A 175 -2.00 22.27 11.23
CA SER A 175 -3.07 21.27 11.28
C SER A 175 -3.65 21.05 9.89
N GLY A 176 -4.31 19.91 9.68
CA GLY A 176 -4.95 19.61 8.38
C GLY A 176 -6.07 18.59 8.49
N ILE A 177 -6.96 18.63 7.52
CA ILE A 177 -8.06 17.69 7.37
C ILE A 177 -7.97 17.05 5.98
N MET A 178 -8.04 15.72 5.94
CA MET A 178 -7.96 14.94 4.71
C MET A 178 -9.27 14.19 4.46
N THR A 179 -9.73 14.21 3.22
CA THR A 179 -10.72 13.27 2.72
C THR A 179 -10.08 12.39 1.65
N THR A 180 -10.17 11.07 1.79
CA THR A 180 -9.83 10.22 0.65
C THR A 180 -11.11 9.80 -0.08
N ILE A 181 -11.17 10.14 -1.36
CA ILE A 181 -12.15 9.61 -2.31
C ILE A 181 -11.57 8.29 -2.81
N HIS A 182 -12.10 7.18 -2.28
CA HIS A 182 -11.43 5.89 -2.39
C HIS A 182 -12.25 4.91 -3.22
N ALA A 183 -11.58 4.21 -4.13
CA ALA A 183 -12.17 3.07 -4.82
C ALA A 183 -12.73 2.06 -3.80
N TYR A 184 -13.82 1.36 -4.14
CA TYR A 184 -14.32 0.29 -3.29
C TYR A 184 -13.30 -0.86 -3.21
N THR A 185 -13.33 -1.59 -2.12
CA THR A 185 -12.50 -2.79 -1.91
C THR A 185 -13.41 -3.96 -1.50
N ASN A 186 -12.84 -5.15 -1.31
CA ASN A 186 -13.60 -6.31 -0.84
C ASN A 186 -14.21 -6.15 0.57
N ASP A 187 -13.91 -5.07 1.27
CA ASP A 187 -14.60 -4.69 2.51
C ASP A 187 -16.00 -4.11 2.25
N GLN A 188 -16.25 -3.61 1.05
CA GLN A 188 -17.58 -3.17 0.61
C GLN A 188 -18.36 -4.32 -0.01
N VAL A 189 -19.68 -4.20 0.01
CA VAL A 189 -20.61 -5.22 -0.48
C VAL A 189 -21.24 -4.82 -1.82
N LEU A 190 -21.58 -5.79 -2.67
CA LEU A 190 -22.23 -5.53 -3.95
C LEU A 190 -23.70 -5.11 -3.79
N THR A 191 -24.43 -5.76 -2.88
CA THR A 191 -25.80 -5.46 -2.52
C THR A 191 -25.93 -5.39 -1.00
N ASP A 192 -26.98 -4.75 -0.50
CA ASP A 192 -27.21 -4.57 0.94
C ASP A 192 -27.19 -5.92 1.68
N VAL A 193 -26.31 -6.02 2.69
CA VAL A 193 -26.12 -7.22 3.50
C VAL A 193 -25.69 -6.84 4.93
N TYR A 194 -25.82 -7.75 5.87
CA TYR A 194 -25.34 -7.53 7.24
C TYR A 194 -23.86 -7.13 7.28
N HIS A 195 -23.59 -6.01 7.96
CA HIS A 195 -22.26 -5.53 8.30
C HIS A 195 -22.32 -4.73 9.61
N SER A 196 -21.28 -4.78 10.43
CA SER A 196 -21.22 -4.04 11.71
C SER A 196 -21.26 -2.52 11.55
N ASP A 197 -20.70 -1.99 10.45
CA ASP A 197 -20.84 -0.60 10.04
C ASP A 197 -22.05 -0.49 9.09
N LEU A 198 -23.08 0.23 9.51
CA LEU A 198 -24.35 0.35 8.76
C LEU A 198 -24.18 1.04 7.40
N ARG A 199 -23.17 1.88 7.21
CA ARG A 199 -22.87 2.49 5.92
C ARG A 199 -22.20 1.48 4.99
N ARG A 200 -21.27 0.66 5.50
CA ARG A 200 -20.63 -0.42 4.72
C ARG A 200 -21.56 -1.58 4.40
N ALA A 201 -22.70 -1.68 5.09
CA ALA A 201 -23.76 -2.64 4.80
C ALA A 201 -24.50 -2.37 3.47
N ARG A 202 -24.26 -1.20 2.85
CA ARG A 202 -24.96 -0.74 1.64
C ARG A 202 -24.15 -0.99 0.38
N SER A 203 -24.85 -1.13 -0.74
CA SER A 203 -24.28 -1.40 -2.05
C SER A 203 -23.21 -0.36 -2.46
N ALA A 204 -22.00 -0.82 -2.71
CA ALA A 204 -20.89 0.01 -3.17
C ALA A 204 -20.98 0.39 -4.65
N THR A 205 -21.76 -0.35 -5.43
CA THR A 205 -21.86 -0.15 -6.89
C THR A 205 -22.73 1.05 -7.27
N MET A 206 -23.56 1.54 -6.34
CA MET A 206 -24.51 2.63 -6.58
C MET A 206 -24.46 3.74 -5.52
N SER A 207 -23.51 3.65 -4.56
CA SER A 207 -23.50 4.58 -3.42
C SER A 207 -22.11 5.15 -3.18
N MET A 208 -22.05 6.41 -2.77
CA MET A 208 -20.91 6.98 -2.07
C MET A 208 -21.04 6.64 -0.59
N ILE A 209 -20.03 5.97 -0.01
CA ILE A 209 -20.08 5.44 1.35
C ILE A 209 -19.04 6.15 2.22
N PRO A 210 -19.45 7.14 3.05
CA PRO A 210 -18.56 7.72 4.05
C PRO A 210 -18.20 6.68 5.11
N THR A 211 -16.93 6.58 5.44
CA THR A 211 -16.44 5.61 6.42
C THR A 211 -15.20 6.14 7.15
N LYS A 212 -14.92 5.56 8.29
CA LYS A 212 -13.72 5.90 9.07
C LYS A 212 -12.45 5.48 8.33
N THR A 213 -11.38 6.24 8.54
CA THR A 213 -10.02 5.87 8.16
C THR A 213 -9.04 6.32 9.24
N GLY A 214 -8.07 5.49 9.55
CA GLY A 214 -6.95 5.87 10.42
C GLY A 214 -5.76 6.44 9.64
N ALA A 215 -5.87 6.60 8.32
CA ALA A 215 -4.72 6.92 7.48
C ALA A 215 -4.09 8.30 7.78
N ALA A 216 -4.90 9.31 8.10
CA ALA A 216 -4.40 10.63 8.47
C ALA A 216 -3.68 10.61 9.83
N ALA A 217 -4.30 9.98 10.83
CA ALA A 217 -3.67 9.81 12.15
C ALA A 217 -2.39 8.96 12.08
N ALA A 218 -2.34 7.97 11.18
CA ALA A 218 -1.17 7.12 10.97
C ALA A 218 0.04 7.89 10.39
N VAL A 219 -0.16 9.08 9.81
CA VAL A 219 0.97 9.95 9.43
C VAL A 219 1.82 10.31 10.65
N GLY A 220 1.21 10.52 11.81
CA GLY A 220 1.93 10.76 13.06
C GLY A 220 2.81 9.59 13.54
N LEU A 221 2.63 8.37 13.02
CA LEU A 221 3.51 7.23 13.30
C LEU A 221 4.80 7.28 12.47
N VAL A 222 4.77 7.90 11.30
CA VAL A 222 5.90 7.97 10.35
C VAL A 222 6.56 9.36 10.31
N LEU A 223 5.82 10.39 10.74
CA LEU A 223 6.27 11.78 10.95
C LEU A 223 5.80 12.23 12.35
N PRO A 224 6.54 11.91 13.41
CA PRO A 224 6.11 12.10 14.81
C PRO A 224 5.77 13.56 15.16
N GLU A 225 6.38 14.53 14.51
CA GLU A 225 6.12 15.97 14.67
C GLU A 225 4.70 16.39 14.24
N LEU A 226 4.02 15.56 13.47
CA LEU A 226 2.63 15.75 13.02
C LEU A 226 1.62 14.93 13.82
N ASN A 227 2.04 14.27 14.88
CA ASN A 227 1.12 13.49 15.71
C ASN A 227 0.00 14.38 16.28
N GLY A 228 -1.26 13.97 16.04
CA GLY A 228 -2.44 14.70 16.47
C GLY A 228 -2.78 15.96 15.65
N LYS A 229 -2.00 16.28 14.60
CA LYS A 229 -2.26 17.47 13.75
C LYS A 229 -3.09 17.17 12.50
N LEU A 230 -3.23 15.91 12.14
CA LEU A 230 -3.97 15.47 10.96
C LEU A 230 -5.11 14.54 11.35
N ASP A 231 -6.28 14.76 10.76
CA ASP A 231 -7.44 13.88 10.87
C ASP A 231 -8.17 13.80 9.52
N GLY A 232 -9.15 12.92 9.41
CA GLY A 232 -9.92 12.78 8.18
C GLY A 232 -10.83 11.57 8.13
N PHE A 233 -11.46 11.41 6.98
CA PHE A 233 -12.35 10.27 6.70
C PHE A 233 -12.22 9.82 5.25
N SER A 234 -12.82 8.67 4.95
CA SER A 234 -12.86 8.10 3.61
C SER A 234 -14.27 8.18 3.04
N VAL A 235 -14.40 8.42 1.75
CA VAL A 235 -15.62 8.21 0.98
C VAL A 235 -15.34 7.14 -0.06
N ARG A 236 -15.95 5.96 0.09
CA ARG A 236 -15.90 4.92 -0.95
C ARG A 236 -16.81 5.32 -2.08
N VAL A 237 -16.32 5.18 -3.31
CA VAL A 237 -17.05 5.54 -4.54
C VAL A 237 -17.17 4.36 -5.48
N PRO A 238 -18.16 4.33 -6.41
CA PRO A 238 -18.35 3.26 -7.39
C PRO A 238 -17.26 3.24 -8.47
N THR A 239 -16.01 3.08 -8.05
CA THR A 239 -14.82 3.01 -8.92
C THR A 239 -14.00 1.80 -8.47
N ILE A 240 -13.55 0.98 -9.44
CA ILE A 240 -12.90 -0.29 -9.13
C ILE A 240 -11.49 -0.14 -8.58
N ASN A 241 -10.75 0.86 -9.05
CA ASN A 241 -9.36 1.12 -8.67
C ASN A 241 -9.01 2.59 -8.88
N VAL A 242 -7.93 3.04 -8.29
CA VAL A 242 -7.44 4.41 -8.18
C VAL A 242 -8.29 5.26 -7.23
N SER A 243 -7.62 5.84 -6.29
CA SER A 243 -8.16 6.69 -5.24
C SER A 243 -7.47 8.06 -5.24
N MET A 244 -8.06 9.01 -4.54
CA MET A 244 -7.56 10.38 -4.47
C MET A 244 -7.54 10.83 -3.01
N VAL A 245 -6.45 11.44 -2.57
CA VAL A 245 -6.36 12.20 -1.33
C VAL A 245 -6.63 13.67 -1.63
N ASP A 246 -7.56 14.26 -0.91
CA ASP A 246 -7.86 15.71 -0.85
C ASP A 246 -7.43 16.21 0.54
N LEU A 247 -6.32 16.94 0.62
CA LEU A 247 -5.79 17.49 1.87
C LEU A 247 -5.96 19.02 1.88
N SER A 248 -6.63 19.53 2.91
CA SER A 248 -6.62 20.95 3.25
C SER A 248 -5.88 21.14 4.56
N PHE A 249 -4.93 22.08 4.60
CA PHE A 249 -4.13 22.32 5.80
C PHE A 249 -3.79 23.79 5.99
N LEU A 250 -3.48 24.14 7.23
CA LEU A 250 -3.00 25.47 7.61
C LEU A 250 -1.46 25.45 7.65
N ALA A 251 -0.84 26.21 6.75
CA ALA A 251 0.61 26.37 6.68
C ALA A 251 1.12 27.23 7.85
N ALA A 252 2.35 26.97 8.29
CA ALA A 252 2.97 27.73 9.39
C ALA A 252 3.52 29.10 8.92
N ARG A 253 3.63 29.30 7.62
CA ARG A 253 4.02 30.57 7.00
C ARG A 253 3.24 30.80 5.70
N GLU A 254 3.26 32.01 5.21
CA GLU A 254 2.71 32.32 3.89
C GLU A 254 3.42 31.55 2.78
N THR A 255 2.65 31.12 1.80
CA THR A 255 3.07 30.40 0.62
C THR A 255 2.19 30.77 -0.58
N SER A 256 2.49 30.21 -1.74
CA SER A 256 1.74 30.39 -2.98
C SER A 256 1.57 29.07 -3.73
N VAL A 257 0.58 29.01 -4.63
CA VAL A 257 0.40 27.86 -5.54
C VAL A 257 1.70 27.51 -6.24
N LYS A 258 2.39 28.52 -6.80
CA LYS A 258 3.65 28.33 -7.52
C LYS A 258 4.75 27.71 -6.65
N GLU A 259 4.85 28.14 -5.38
CA GLU A 259 5.83 27.59 -4.45
C GLU A 259 5.50 26.13 -4.11
N VAL A 260 4.25 25.86 -3.74
CA VAL A 260 3.79 24.50 -3.42
C VAL A 260 4.05 23.53 -4.59
N ASP A 261 3.66 23.91 -5.81
CA ASP A 261 3.86 23.08 -7.00
C ASP A 261 5.35 22.85 -7.30
N SER A 262 6.20 23.89 -7.10
CA SER A 262 7.65 23.76 -7.28
C SER A 262 8.26 22.77 -6.28
N LEU A 263 7.93 22.89 -5.01
CA LEU A 263 8.40 21.98 -3.96
C LEU A 263 8.04 20.52 -4.25
N MET A 264 6.80 20.29 -4.68
CA MET A 264 6.34 18.95 -5.02
C MET A 264 7.03 18.39 -6.27
N LYS A 265 7.22 19.23 -7.29
CA LYS A 265 7.94 18.87 -8.52
C LYS A 265 9.41 18.54 -8.26
N ASP A 266 10.08 19.33 -7.44
CA ASP A 266 11.47 19.13 -7.07
C ASP A 266 11.65 17.84 -6.26
N ALA A 267 10.76 17.57 -5.31
CA ALA A 267 10.79 16.33 -4.54
C ALA A 267 10.53 15.08 -5.42
N ALA A 268 9.56 15.16 -6.34
CA ALA A 268 9.25 14.07 -7.27
C ALA A 268 10.41 13.74 -8.21
N ASN A 269 11.18 14.74 -8.62
CA ASN A 269 12.37 14.54 -9.45
C ASN A 269 13.66 14.26 -8.66
N GLY A 270 13.64 14.48 -7.35
CA GLY A 270 14.77 14.39 -6.44
C GLY A 270 14.64 13.30 -5.40
N SER A 271 14.48 13.69 -4.13
CA SER A 271 14.56 12.80 -2.96
C SER A 271 13.45 11.74 -2.90
N LEU A 272 12.30 11.99 -3.52
CA LEU A 272 11.15 11.06 -3.55
C LEU A 272 10.90 10.46 -4.93
N LYS A 273 11.89 10.50 -5.81
CA LYS A 273 11.79 9.89 -7.15
C LYS A 273 11.39 8.41 -7.05
N GLY A 274 10.35 8.02 -7.81
CA GLY A 274 9.78 6.66 -7.79
C GLY A 274 8.79 6.41 -6.65
N VAL A 275 8.69 7.31 -5.66
CA VAL A 275 7.68 7.27 -4.58
C VAL A 275 6.60 8.34 -4.83
N LEU A 276 7.02 9.55 -5.11
CA LEU A 276 6.16 10.68 -5.47
C LEU A 276 6.32 10.97 -6.97
N ALA A 277 5.20 11.12 -7.66
CA ALA A 277 5.13 11.61 -9.03
C ALA A 277 4.43 12.98 -9.08
N TYR A 278 4.55 13.68 -10.20
CA TYR A 278 3.99 15.00 -10.41
C TYR A 278 3.19 15.02 -11.71
N ASN A 279 1.96 15.54 -11.65
CA ASN A 279 1.06 15.71 -12.78
C ASN A 279 0.61 17.16 -12.90
N ASP A 280 0.64 17.72 -14.10
CA ASP A 280 0.08 19.02 -14.46
C ASP A 280 -0.90 18.92 -15.67
N ALA A 281 -1.17 17.71 -16.13
CA ALA A 281 -2.16 17.45 -17.19
C ALA A 281 -3.57 17.25 -16.60
N PRO A 282 -4.64 17.55 -17.37
CA PRO A 282 -6.03 17.38 -16.93
C PRO A 282 -6.46 15.90 -17.00
N LEU A 283 -5.95 15.08 -16.08
CA LEU A 283 -6.18 13.64 -16.01
C LEU A 283 -7.29 13.27 -15.01
N VAL A 284 -7.78 12.04 -15.11
CA VAL A 284 -8.79 11.47 -14.23
C VAL A 284 -8.31 10.12 -13.68
N SER A 285 -9.04 9.55 -12.72
CA SER A 285 -8.60 8.37 -11.96
C SER A 285 -8.08 7.21 -12.83
N VAL A 286 -8.72 6.90 -13.95
CA VAL A 286 -8.32 5.77 -14.80
C VAL A 286 -6.92 5.93 -15.41
N ASP A 287 -6.47 7.16 -15.59
CA ASP A 287 -5.16 7.46 -16.17
C ASP A 287 -4.00 7.11 -15.21
N PHE A 288 -4.30 6.99 -13.92
CA PHE A 288 -3.35 6.56 -12.88
C PHE A 288 -3.46 5.08 -12.54
N ASN A 289 -4.28 4.32 -13.27
CA ASN A 289 -4.38 2.88 -13.08
C ASN A 289 -3.05 2.22 -13.45
N HIS A 290 -2.58 1.33 -12.59
CA HIS A 290 -1.28 0.65 -12.77
C HIS A 290 -0.05 1.57 -12.63
N ASP A 291 -0.22 2.74 -11.99
CA ASP A 291 0.90 3.63 -11.66
C ASP A 291 1.66 3.05 -10.45
N PRO A 292 2.99 2.80 -10.56
CA PRO A 292 3.79 2.27 -9.46
C PRO A 292 4.12 3.31 -8.37
N ALA A 293 3.87 4.60 -8.59
CA ALA A 293 4.09 5.62 -7.58
C ALA A 293 3.15 5.43 -6.37
N SER A 294 3.65 5.75 -5.18
CA SER A 294 2.80 5.79 -3.98
C SER A 294 1.80 6.92 -4.04
N SER A 295 2.16 8.02 -4.70
CA SER A 295 1.41 9.26 -4.73
C SER A 295 1.77 10.03 -6.00
N THR A 296 0.77 10.48 -6.75
CA THR A 296 0.96 11.36 -7.91
C THR A 296 0.27 12.69 -7.59
N TYR A 297 1.08 13.69 -7.24
CA TYR A 297 0.60 15.03 -6.92
C TYR A 297 -0.01 15.69 -8.15
N ASP A 298 -1.20 16.31 -8.00
CA ASP A 298 -1.91 16.99 -9.07
C ASP A 298 -1.83 18.51 -8.92
N ALA A 299 -0.90 19.13 -9.61
CA ALA A 299 -0.66 20.57 -9.55
C ALA A 299 -1.82 21.40 -10.13
N SER A 300 -2.65 20.82 -11.00
CA SER A 300 -3.81 21.54 -11.57
C SER A 300 -4.88 21.87 -10.53
N LEU A 301 -4.88 21.19 -9.39
CA LEU A 301 -5.87 21.30 -8.33
C LEU A 301 -5.37 22.02 -7.08
N THR A 302 -4.13 22.51 -7.06
CA THR A 302 -3.56 23.26 -5.93
C THR A 302 -4.28 24.58 -5.72
N LYS A 303 -4.65 24.88 -4.47
CA LYS A 303 -5.24 26.16 -4.07
C LYS A 303 -4.55 26.71 -2.84
N VAL A 304 -4.39 28.02 -2.80
CA VAL A 304 -3.90 28.78 -1.62
C VAL A 304 -4.83 29.96 -1.40
N ILE A 305 -5.37 30.08 -0.20
CA ILE A 305 -6.24 31.18 0.22
C ILE A 305 -5.55 31.90 1.37
N GLU A 306 -5.51 33.24 1.30
CA GLU A 306 -4.88 34.11 2.30
C GLU A 306 -3.46 33.70 2.69
N GLY A 307 -2.73 33.15 1.72
CA GLY A 307 -1.32 32.72 1.86
C GLY A 307 -1.08 31.52 2.76
N THR A 308 -2.04 31.10 3.59
CA THR A 308 -1.81 30.07 4.60
C THR A 308 -2.77 28.89 4.55
N LEU A 309 -3.99 29.05 4.03
CA LEU A 309 -4.90 27.91 3.82
C LEU A 309 -4.58 27.26 2.49
N VAL A 310 -3.98 26.09 2.54
CA VAL A 310 -3.50 25.34 1.37
C VAL A 310 -4.37 24.11 1.16
N LYS A 311 -4.76 23.88 -0.10
CA LYS A 311 -5.42 22.65 -0.55
C LYS A 311 -4.58 22.00 -1.64
N VAL A 312 -4.32 20.71 -1.47
CA VAL A 312 -3.60 19.86 -2.43
C VAL A 312 -4.33 18.55 -2.67
N VAL A 313 -4.12 17.98 -3.84
CA VAL A 313 -4.70 16.72 -4.27
C VAL A 313 -3.60 15.79 -4.75
N ALA A 314 -3.72 14.51 -4.43
CA ALA A 314 -2.83 13.48 -4.94
C ALA A 314 -3.61 12.21 -5.29
N TRP A 315 -3.29 11.62 -6.44
CA TRP A 315 -3.83 10.36 -6.93
C TRP A 315 -2.95 9.19 -6.49
N TYR A 316 -3.53 8.03 -6.35
CA TYR A 316 -2.79 6.79 -6.08
C TYR A 316 -3.54 5.56 -6.57
N ASP A 317 -2.82 4.67 -7.24
CA ASP A 317 -3.33 3.33 -7.44
C ASP A 317 -3.24 2.59 -6.10
N ASN A 318 -4.39 2.44 -5.43
CA ASN A 318 -4.47 1.89 -4.08
C ASN A 318 -4.09 0.40 -3.99
N GLU A 319 -3.95 -0.27 -5.12
CA GLU A 319 -3.48 -1.66 -5.21
C GLU A 319 -2.04 -1.72 -5.75
N TRP A 320 -1.77 -1.12 -6.91
CA TRP A 320 -0.50 -1.28 -7.62
C TRP A 320 0.64 -0.50 -6.99
N GLY A 321 0.44 0.79 -6.69
CA GLY A 321 1.45 1.61 -6.01
C GLY A 321 1.82 1.02 -4.65
N PHE A 322 0.83 0.59 -3.86
CA PHE A 322 1.05 -0.06 -2.57
C PHE A 322 1.80 -1.40 -2.71
N SER A 323 1.49 -2.21 -3.72
CA SER A 323 2.18 -3.49 -3.97
C SER A 323 3.64 -3.30 -4.34
N ASN A 324 3.97 -2.26 -5.12
CA ASN A 324 5.37 -1.88 -5.39
C ASN A 324 6.10 -1.46 -4.10
N ARG A 325 5.45 -0.71 -3.21
CA ARG A 325 6.05 -0.34 -1.90
C ARG A 325 6.28 -1.54 -1.00
N MET A 326 5.47 -2.57 -1.07
CA MET A 326 5.75 -3.82 -0.35
C MET A 326 7.09 -4.44 -0.77
N LEU A 327 7.43 -4.40 -2.06
CA LEU A 327 8.72 -4.88 -2.56
C LEU A 327 9.88 -4.01 -2.07
N ASP A 328 9.74 -2.68 -2.13
CA ASP A 328 10.78 -1.76 -1.66
C ASP A 328 11.02 -1.88 -0.15
N THR A 329 9.95 -1.95 0.63
CA THR A 329 10.03 -2.13 2.09
C THR A 329 10.64 -3.47 2.45
N ALA A 330 10.38 -4.53 1.67
CA ALA A 330 11.01 -5.83 1.85
C ALA A 330 12.53 -5.76 1.72
N ILE A 331 13.01 -5.10 0.67
CA ILE A 331 14.45 -4.91 0.45
C ILE A 331 15.07 -4.05 1.56
N ALA A 332 14.39 -2.96 1.95
CA ALA A 332 14.86 -2.09 3.02
C ALA A 332 14.97 -2.84 4.36
N LEU A 333 13.93 -3.63 4.73
CA LEU A 333 13.92 -4.41 5.97
C LEU A 333 15.01 -5.49 6.00
N MET A 334 15.23 -6.17 4.88
CA MET A 334 16.22 -7.25 4.81
C MET A 334 17.67 -6.74 4.77
N ASN A 335 17.88 -5.48 4.37
CA ASN A 335 19.18 -4.81 4.34
C ASN A 335 19.41 -3.88 5.55
N ALA A 336 18.46 -3.78 6.47
CA ALA A 336 18.57 -2.95 7.68
C ALA A 336 19.75 -3.40 8.56
N LYS A 337 20.44 -2.42 9.16
CA LYS A 337 21.65 -2.62 10.01
C LYS A 337 21.32 -2.75 11.48
#